data_6075f82d1ff38d2450f04562b7b4aa31
#
_entry.id   6075f82d1ff38d2450f04562b7b4aa31
#
_cell.length_a   1.000
_cell.length_b   1.000
_cell.length_c   1.000
_cell.angle_alpha   90.00
_cell.angle_beta   90.00
_cell.angle_gamma   90.00
#
_symmetry.space_group_name_H-M   'P 1'
#
loop_
_entity.id
_entity.type
_entity.pdbx_description
1 polymer ?
#
loop_
_entity_poly.entity_id
_entity_poly.type
_entity_poly.pdbx_seq_one_letter_code
_entity_poly.pdbx_strand_id
1 'polypeptide(L)'
;AVTGYGEALIQNAFGVDFGLVETVAHFRAARHFCPDVDFIIDIGGQDIKCFKIRNKCIDNISLNEACSSGCGSFIETFARSMGYSIEEFCKLGLFAKHPIELGSRCTVFMNSSVKQAQKEGASIEDIAAGLCYSVVRNALYKVIKLRDSGELGDTVVVQGGTFLNDAVLRAF
;
A
#
# COMPACT_ATOMS: atom_id res chain seq x y z
N ALA A 1 -10.15 -16.19 -17.71
CA ALA A 1 -9.63 -14.82 -17.74
C ALA A 1 -8.33 -14.72 -16.97
N VAL A 2 -7.47 -13.81 -17.35
CA VAL A 2 -6.19 -13.51 -16.69
C VAL A 2 -5.99 -12.01 -16.60
N THR A 3 -5.32 -11.56 -15.53
CA THR A 3 -4.88 -10.17 -15.35
C THR A 3 -3.55 -10.15 -14.60
N GLY A 4 -2.94 -8.99 -14.44
CA GLY A 4 -1.66 -8.78 -13.78
C GLY A 4 -0.54 -8.51 -14.78
N TYR A 5 0.67 -8.25 -14.27
CA TYR A 5 1.82 -7.82 -15.06
C TYR A 5 2.18 -8.80 -16.21
N GLY A 6 1.98 -10.11 -15.99
CA GLY A 6 2.29 -11.15 -16.99
C GLY A 6 1.09 -11.59 -17.84
N GLU A 7 -0.01 -10.83 -17.91
CA GLU A 7 -1.27 -11.27 -18.51
C GLU A 7 -1.12 -11.77 -19.95
N ALA A 8 -0.43 -11.01 -20.79
CA ALA A 8 -0.24 -11.37 -22.19
C ALA A 8 0.57 -12.66 -22.37
N LEU A 9 1.59 -12.87 -21.54
CA LEU A 9 2.39 -14.10 -21.54
C LEU A 9 1.52 -15.31 -21.15
N ILE A 10 0.76 -15.19 -20.08
CA ILE A 10 -0.12 -16.25 -19.58
C ILE A 10 -1.24 -16.53 -20.58
N GLN A 11 -1.85 -15.50 -21.15
CA GLN A 11 -2.89 -15.65 -22.16
C GLN A 11 -2.38 -16.46 -23.37
N ASN A 12 -1.20 -16.12 -23.88
CA ASN A 12 -0.61 -16.82 -25.01
C ASN A 12 -0.15 -18.24 -24.65
N ALA A 13 0.48 -18.44 -23.49
CA ALA A 13 1.04 -19.74 -23.09
C ALA A 13 -0.06 -20.77 -22.79
N PHE A 14 -1.17 -20.36 -22.22
CA PHE A 14 -2.23 -21.26 -21.76
C PHE A 14 -3.52 -21.17 -22.58
N GLY A 15 -3.56 -20.39 -23.66
CA GLY A 15 -4.75 -20.23 -24.50
C GLY A 15 -5.96 -19.66 -23.74
N VAL A 16 -5.73 -18.71 -22.84
CA VAL A 16 -6.79 -18.09 -22.03
C VAL A 16 -7.61 -17.14 -22.92
N ASP A 17 -8.92 -17.28 -22.90
CA ASP A 17 -9.84 -16.56 -23.80
C ASP A 17 -9.82 -15.03 -23.60
N PHE A 18 -9.55 -14.57 -22.36
CA PHE A 18 -9.69 -13.15 -22.02
C PHE A 18 -8.56 -12.65 -21.10
N GLY A 19 -7.81 -11.67 -21.60
CA GLY A 19 -6.84 -10.89 -20.85
C GLY A 19 -7.39 -9.50 -20.50
N LEU A 20 -7.17 -9.03 -19.29
CA LEU A 20 -7.58 -7.71 -18.83
C LEU A 20 -6.42 -6.99 -18.20
N VAL A 21 -6.17 -5.77 -18.66
CA VAL A 21 -5.14 -4.90 -18.05
C VAL A 21 -5.41 -4.73 -16.55
N GLU A 22 -4.38 -4.92 -15.74
CA GLU A 22 -4.46 -4.97 -14.28
C GLU A 22 -5.19 -3.75 -13.68
N THR A 23 -4.86 -2.54 -14.14
CA THR A 23 -5.50 -1.31 -13.66
C THR A 23 -7.01 -1.30 -13.91
N VAL A 24 -7.44 -1.83 -15.03
CA VAL A 24 -8.87 -1.94 -15.37
C VAL A 24 -9.55 -3.00 -14.52
N ALA A 25 -8.87 -4.13 -14.24
CA ALA A 25 -9.38 -5.17 -13.37
C ALA A 25 -9.62 -4.65 -11.94
N HIS A 26 -8.63 -3.96 -11.38
CA HIS A 26 -8.68 -3.35 -10.05
C HIS A 26 -9.81 -2.32 -9.94
N PHE A 27 -9.93 -1.44 -10.91
CA PHE A 27 -11.02 -0.46 -10.97
C PHE A 27 -12.41 -1.12 -11.05
N ARG A 28 -12.56 -2.13 -11.91
CA ARG A 28 -13.84 -2.85 -12.03
C ARG A 28 -14.22 -3.58 -10.75
N ALA A 29 -13.24 -4.19 -10.08
CA ALA A 29 -13.47 -4.87 -8.81
C ALA A 29 -13.93 -3.87 -7.74
N ALA A 30 -13.22 -2.76 -7.55
CA ALA A 30 -13.61 -1.72 -6.60
C ALA A 30 -15.03 -1.20 -6.86
N ARG A 31 -15.36 -0.89 -8.11
CA ARG A 31 -16.71 -0.43 -8.49
C ARG A 31 -17.80 -1.47 -8.33
N HIS A 32 -17.48 -2.75 -8.44
CA HIS A 32 -18.46 -3.81 -8.20
C HIS A 32 -18.95 -3.81 -6.76
N PHE A 33 -18.03 -3.63 -5.79
CA PHE A 33 -18.36 -3.58 -4.37
C PHE A 33 -18.83 -2.19 -3.90
N CYS A 34 -18.33 -1.14 -4.53
CA CYS A 34 -18.62 0.25 -4.21
C CYS A 34 -18.91 1.06 -5.49
N PRO A 35 -20.17 1.07 -5.98
CA PRO A 35 -20.54 1.70 -7.27
C PRO A 35 -20.30 3.21 -7.32
N ASP A 36 -20.34 3.90 -6.19
CA ASP A 36 -20.22 5.36 -6.08
C ASP A 36 -18.84 5.78 -5.51
N VAL A 37 -17.81 4.95 -5.73
CA VAL A 37 -16.44 5.26 -5.32
C VAL A 37 -15.89 6.50 -6.02
N ASP A 38 -15.29 7.41 -5.25
CA ASP A 38 -14.63 8.63 -5.74
C ASP A 38 -13.12 8.43 -5.90
N PHE A 39 -12.53 7.62 -5.02
CA PHE A 39 -11.10 7.38 -5.01
C PHE A 39 -10.76 5.94 -4.63
N ILE A 40 -9.79 5.35 -5.32
CA ILE A 40 -9.29 4.00 -5.03
C ILE A 40 -7.81 4.10 -4.72
N ILE A 41 -7.40 3.51 -3.60
CA ILE A 41 -6.00 3.37 -3.21
C ILE A 41 -5.67 1.89 -3.16
N ASP A 42 -4.83 1.44 -4.08
CA ASP A 42 -4.36 0.07 -4.17
C ASP A 42 -2.89 0.01 -3.76
N ILE A 43 -2.60 -0.71 -2.68
CA ILE A 43 -1.22 -0.92 -2.23
C ILE A 43 -0.91 -2.41 -2.31
N GLY A 44 -0.17 -2.76 -3.33
CA GLY A 44 0.34 -4.11 -3.56
C GLY A 44 1.59 -4.44 -2.75
N GLY A 45 2.20 -5.58 -3.05
CA GLY A 45 3.48 -5.97 -2.48
C GLY A 45 4.65 -5.10 -2.96
N GLN A 46 4.61 -4.63 -4.20
CA GLN A 46 5.72 -3.92 -4.85
C GLN A 46 5.33 -2.58 -5.49
N ASP A 47 4.06 -2.28 -5.62
CA ASP A 47 3.57 -1.08 -6.27
C ASP A 47 2.42 -0.42 -5.51
N ILE A 48 2.15 0.83 -5.87
CA ILE A 48 0.98 1.59 -5.41
C ILE A 48 0.29 2.13 -6.65
N LYS A 49 -1.01 1.91 -6.74
CA LYS A 49 -1.88 2.46 -7.77
C LYS A 49 -3.00 3.24 -7.12
N CYS A 50 -3.20 4.48 -7.55
CA CYS A 50 -4.26 5.33 -7.03
C CYS A 50 -5.10 5.84 -8.19
N PHE A 51 -6.43 5.73 -8.08
CA PHE A 51 -7.36 6.08 -9.13
C PHE A 51 -8.31 7.17 -8.61
N LYS A 52 -8.34 8.29 -9.29
CA LYS A 52 -9.38 9.30 -9.09
C LYS A 52 -10.53 9.00 -10.05
N ILE A 53 -11.74 8.92 -9.50
CA ILE A 53 -12.94 8.55 -10.26
C ILE A 53 -13.83 9.79 -10.38
N ARG A 54 -14.30 10.05 -11.60
CA ARG A 54 -15.31 11.07 -11.88
C ARG A 54 -16.31 10.53 -12.90
N ASN A 55 -17.56 10.82 -12.68
CA ASN A 55 -18.62 10.35 -13.59
C ASN A 55 -18.55 8.84 -13.87
N LYS A 56 -18.21 8.05 -12.83
CA LYS A 56 -18.08 6.59 -12.91
C LYS A 56 -16.98 6.10 -13.86
N CYS A 57 -16.03 6.95 -14.22
CA CYS A 57 -14.88 6.63 -15.06
C CYS A 57 -13.58 7.05 -14.35
N ILE A 58 -12.47 6.42 -14.72
CA ILE A 58 -11.16 6.83 -14.25
C ILE A 58 -10.82 8.19 -14.84
N ASP A 59 -10.66 9.20 -13.99
CA ASP A 59 -10.26 10.57 -14.35
C ASP A 59 -8.73 10.70 -14.35
N ASN A 60 -8.07 10.12 -13.33
CA ASN A 60 -6.62 10.16 -13.20
C ASN A 60 -6.10 8.87 -12.56
N ILE A 61 -4.88 8.48 -12.92
CA ILE A 61 -4.14 7.38 -12.30
C ILE A 61 -2.79 7.91 -11.83
N SER A 62 -2.47 7.66 -10.57
CA SER A 62 -1.14 7.90 -10.01
C SER A 62 -0.50 6.57 -9.68
N LEU A 63 0.70 6.33 -10.18
CA LEU A 63 1.42 5.06 -10.04
C LEU A 63 2.75 5.27 -9.33
N ASN A 64 3.16 4.32 -8.51
CA ASN A 64 4.52 4.17 -8.02
C ASN A 64 4.99 2.73 -8.20
N GLU A 65 5.63 2.47 -9.32
CA GLU A 65 6.23 1.16 -9.65
C GLU A 65 7.75 1.15 -9.45
N ALA A 66 8.36 2.34 -9.34
CA ALA A 66 9.81 2.49 -9.32
C ALA A 66 10.44 2.29 -7.93
N CYS A 67 9.64 2.27 -6.86
CA CYS A 67 10.17 2.23 -5.51
C CYS A 67 9.31 1.37 -4.59
N SER A 68 9.86 0.25 -4.14
CA SER A 68 9.21 -0.64 -3.15
C SER A 68 9.07 -0.01 -1.75
N SER A 69 9.70 1.16 -1.50
CA SER A 69 9.52 1.88 -0.25
C SER A 69 8.11 2.45 -0.15
N GLY A 70 7.28 1.84 0.67
CA GLY A 70 5.89 2.22 0.83
C GLY A 70 4.89 1.18 0.33
N CYS A 71 5.37 0.01 -0.11
CA CYS A 71 4.55 -1.14 -0.47
C CYS A 71 4.67 -2.26 0.58
N GLY A 72 3.91 -3.34 0.43
CA GLY A 72 3.90 -4.45 1.39
C GLY A 72 5.26 -5.10 1.61
N SER A 73 6.06 -5.29 0.55
CA SER A 73 7.41 -5.86 0.63
C SER A 73 8.38 -5.05 1.49
N PHE A 74 8.13 -3.76 1.64
CA PHE A 74 8.90 -2.90 2.55
C PHE A 74 8.68 -3.32 4.01
N ILE A 75 7.43 -3.48 4.44
CA ILE A 75 7.10 -3.94 5.80
C ILE A 75 7.64 -5.35 6.03
N GLU A 76 7.47 -6.25 5.05
CA GLU A 76 7.96 -7.63 5.11
C GLU A 76 9.48 -7.70 5.29
N THR A 77 10.23 -6.85 4.58
CA THR A 77 11.69 -6.79 4.70
C THR A 77 12.11 -6.42 6.13
N PHE A 78 11.44 -5.44 6.75
CA PHE A 78 11.73 -5.07 8.14
C PHE A 78 11.29 -6.14 9.14
N ALA A 79 10.12 -6.75 8.97
CA ALA A 79 9.66 -7.85 9.81
C ALA A 79 10.69 -8.97 9.84
N ARG A 80 11.13 -9.45 8.67
CA ARG A 80 12.16 -10.48 8.53
C ARG A 80 13.50 -10.08 9.16
N SER A 81 13.93 -8.83 8.98
CA SER A 81 15.19 -8.35 9.55
C SER A 81 15.20 -8.32 11.08
N MET A 82 14.02 -8.27 11.68
CA MET A 82 13.81 -8.29 13.14
C MET A 82 13.44 -9.68 13.68
N GLY A 83 13.38 -10.71 12.79
CA GLY A 83 13.10 -12.09 13.18
C GLY A 83 11.62 -12.43 13.35
N TYR A 84 10.71 -11.63 12.79
CA TYR A 84 9.26 -11.85 12.84
C TYR A 84 8.70 -12.31 11.49
N SER A 85 7.64 -13.10 11.54
CA SER A 85 6.77 -13.27 10.37
C SER A 85 6.00 -11.97 10.08
N ILE A 86 5.51 -11.80 8.86
CA ILE A 86 4.74 -10.60 8.51
C ILE A 86 3.44 -10.52 9.34
N GLU A 87 2.79 -11.65 9.58
CA GLU A 87 1.55 -11.74 10.35
C GLU A 87 1.75 -11.33 11.82
N GLU A 88 2.84 -11.81 12.44
CA GLU A 88 3.19 -11.42 13.82
C GLU A 88 3.52 -9.93 13.91
N PHE A 89 4.33 -9.44 12.98
CA PHE A 89 4.76 -8.07 12.94
C PHE A 89 3.59 -7.09 12.76
N CYS A 90 2.64 -7.45 11.88
CA CYS A 90 1.42 -6.68 11.67
C CYS A 90 0.55 -6.60 12.94
N LYS A 91 0.39 -7.72 13.65
CA LYS A 91 -0.36 -7.76 14.92
C LYS A 91 0.30 -6.90 15.99
N LEU A 92 1.62 -6.93 16.11
CA LEU A 92 2.37 -6.10 17.06
C LEU A 92 2.11 -4.61 16.83
N GLY A 93 2.05 -4.15 15.58
CA GLY A 93 1.78 -2.75 15.25
C GLY A 93 0.45 -2.22 15.78
N LEU A 94 -0.54 -3.09 16.02
CA LEU A 94 -1.81 -2.69 16.62
C LEU A 94 -1.71 -2.32 18.11
N PHE A 95 -0.69 -2.79 18.80
CA PHE A 95 -0.48 -2.56 20.24
C PHE A 95 0.50 -1.43 20.53
N ALA A 96 0.97 -0.70 19.51
CA ALA A 96 1.85 0.43 19.66
C ALA A 96 1.25 1.52 20.55
N LYS A 97 2.04 2.03 21.47
CA LYS A 97 1.66 3.14 22.37
C LYS A 97 2.20 4.46 21.86
N HIS A 98 3.40 4.44 21.29
CA HIS A 98 4.12 5.61 20.81
C HIS A 98 4.78 5.30 19.45
N PRO A 99 3.98 5.16 18.36
CA PRO A 99 4.53 4.85 17.04
C PRO A 99 5.67 5.79 16.67
N ILE A 100 6.80 5.23 16.23
CA ILE A 100 7.96 6.04 15.86
C ILE A 100 7.70 6.83 14.58
N GLU A 101 8.20 8.06 14.54
CA GLU A 101 8.10 8.92 13.35
C GLU A 101 9.23 8.60 12.38
N LEU A 102 8.92 7.89 11.31
CA LEU A 102 9.87 7.54 10.26
C LEU A 102 9.79 8.46 9.03
N GLY A 103 8.71 9.23 8.93
CA GLY A 103 8.41 10.01 7.74
C GLY A 103 8.08 9.13 6.52
N SER A 104 8.31 9.66 5.32
CA SER A 104 8.10 8.97 4.03
C SER A 104 9.38 8.94 3.20
N ARG A 105 10.51 8.56 3.80
CA ARG A 105 11.83 8.55 3.14
C ARG A 105 12.07 7.25 2.37
N CYS A 106 13.12 7.24 1.55
CA CYS A 106 13.60 6.03 0.88
C CYS A 106 14.01 4.96 1.90
N THR A 107 13.81 3.67 1.56
CA THR A 107 14.13 2.49 2.38
C THR A 107 15.55 2.53 2.98
N VAL A 108 16.53 3.03 2.22
CA VAL A 108 17.92 3.14 2.69
C VAL A 108 18.03 4.04 3.92
N PHE A 109 17.36 5.18 3.91
CA PHE A 109 17.33 6.09 5.06
C PHE A 109 16.48 5.56 6.21
N MET A 110 15.42 4.80 5.90
CA MET A 110 14.58 4.17 6.90
C MET A 110 15.33 3.13 7.73
N ASN A 111 16.22 2.34 7.11
CA ASN A 111 17.08 1.39 7.84
C ASN A 111 17.87 2.08 8.95
N SER A 112 18.44 3.24 8.67
CA SER A 112 19.19 4.01 9.66
C SER A 112 18.27 4.53 10.78
N SER A 113 17.09 5.03 10.43
CA SER A 113 16.11 5.53 11.40
C SER A 113 15.56 4.42 12.29
N VAL A 114 15.25 3.24 11.74
CA VAL A 114 14.80 2.08 12.51
C VAL A 114 15.90 1.58 13.45
N LYS A 115 17.14 1.47 12.97
CA LYS A 115 18.29 1.09 13.83
C LYS A 115 18.54 2.08 14.93
N GLN A 116 18.35 3.38 14.69
CA GLN A 116 18.48 4.40 15.70
C GLN A 116 17.37 4.27 16.75
N ALA A 117 16.11 4.10 16.33
CA ALA A 117 14.99 3.89 17.24
C ALA A 117 15.19 2.65 18.12
N GLN A 118 15.72 1.55 17.57
CA GLN A 118 16.07 0.35 18.35
C GLN A 118 17.13 0.65 19.41
N LYS A 119 18.18 1.43 19.09
CA LYS A 119 19.21 1.83 20.04
C LYS A 119 18.67 2.74 21.14
N GLU A 120 17.67 3.54 20.83
CA GLU A 120 16.98 4.43 21.79
C GLU A 120 15.92 3.69 22.63
N GLY A 121 15.74 2.39 22.41
CA GLY A 121 14.85 1.54 23.20
C GLY A 121 13.38 1.56 22.74
N ALA A 122 13.11 1.96 21.48
CA ALA A 122 11.77 1.85 20.93
C ALA A 122 11.30 0.38 20.90
N SER A 123 10.04 0.15 21.25
CA SER A 123 9.45 -1.19 21.21
C SER A 123 9.24 -1.66 19.77
N ILE A 124 9.16 -2.97 19.57
CA ILE A 124 8.87 -3.55 18.25
C ILE A 124 7.49 -3.11 17.76
N GLU A 125 6.52 -2.99 18.66
CA GLU A 125 5.17 -2.51 18.38
C GLU A 125 5.20 -1.08 17.81
N ASP A 126 5.98 -0.19 18.44
CA ASP A 126 6.11 1.21 18.02
C ASP A 126 6.84 1.34 16.67
N ILE A 127 7.83 0.47 16.41
CA ILE A 127 8.53 0.37 15.13
C ILE A 127 7.58 -0.14 14.05
N ALA A 128 6.84 -1.22 14.31
CA ALA A 128 5.90 -1.81 13.37
C ALA A 128 4.81 -0.81 12.95
N ALA A 129 4.23 -0.11 13.91
CA ALA A 129 3.25 0.94 13.64
C ALA A 129 3.86 2.11 12.84
N GLY A 130 5.06 2.56 13.21
CA GLY A 130 5.77 3.62 12.50
C GLY A 130 6.02 3.30 11.02
N LEU A 131 6.34 2.03 10.71
CA LEU A 131 6.47 1.55 9.33
C LEU A 131 5.13 1.56 8.59
N CYS A 132 4.03 1.14 9.23
CA CYS A 132 2.68 1.21 8.65
C CYS A 132 2.27 2.66 8.34
N TYR A 133 2.47 3.59 9.26
CA TYR A 133 2.25 5.02 9.01
C TYR A 133 3.10 5.56 7.86
N SER A 134 4.35 5.11 7.75
CA SER A 134 5.23 5.52 6.65
C SER A 134 4.72 5.07 5.28
N VAL A 135 4.17 3.85 5.18
CA VAL A 135 3.55 3.33 3.94
C VAL A 135 2.37 4.20 3.54
N VAL A 136 1.44 4.47 4.47
CA VAL A 136 0.26 5.30 4.21
C VAL A 136 0.66 6.73 3.80
N ARG A 137 1.60 7.34 4.53
CA ARG A 137 2.11 8.68 4.19
C ARG A 137 2.78 8.73 2.82
N ASN A 138 3.49 7.67 2.43
CA ASN A 138 4.08 7.58 1.10
C ASN A 138 3.00 7.58 0.02
N ALA A 139 1.94 6.79 0.18
CA ALA A 139 0.82 6.75 -0.73
C ALA A 139 0.15 8.13 -0.84
N LEU A 140 -0.23 8.73 0.28
CA LEU A 140 -0.97 9.99 0.30
C LEU A 140 -0.13 11.18 -0.19
N TYR A 141 1.09 11.35 0.31
CA TYR A 141 1.85 12.59 0.09
C TYR A 141 2.87 12.52 -1.05
N LYS A 142 3.33 11.32 -1.44
CA LYS A 142 4.28 11.19 -2.55
C LYS A 142 3.65 10.70 -3.83
N VAL A 143 2.75 9.72 -3.75
CA VAL A 143 2.11 9.15 -4.93
C VAL A 143 0.92 10.00 -5.35
N ILE A 144 -0.04 10.20 -4.46
CA ILE A 144 -1.24 11.01 -4.72
C ILE A 144 -0.90 12.51 -4.72
N LYS A 145 0.08 12.91 -3.89
CA LYS A 145 0.45 14.32 -3.64
C LYS A 145 -0.70 15.13 -3.07
N LEU A 146 -1.44 14.49 -2.16
CA LEU A 146 -2.61 15.04 -1.50
C LEU A 146 -2.28 16.35 -0.78
N ARG A 147 -3.06 17.38 -1.00
CA ARG A 147 -2.96 18.68 -0.34
C ARG A 147 -4.08 18.89 0.67
N ASP A 148 -5.24 18.35 0.35
CA ASP A 148 -6.45 18.46 1.17
C ASP A 148 -7.20 17.12 1.10
N SER A 149 -7.79 16.71 2.23
CA SER A 149 -8.55 15.46 2.31
C SER A 149 -9.77 15.44 1.39
N GLY A 150 -10.36 16.57 1.10
CA GLY A 150 -11.47 16.70 0.16
C GLY A 150 -11.13 16.33 -1.28
N GLU A 151 -9.84 16.25 -1.64
CA GLU A 151 -9.43 15.77 -2.97
C GLU A 151 -9.73 14.28 -3.20
N LEU A 152 -9.90 13.50 -2.12
CA LEU A 152 -10.24 12.08 -2.18
C LEU A 152 -11.75 11.84 -2.42
N GLY A 153 -12.60 12.88 -2.26
CA GLY A 153 -14.03 12.72 -2.33
C GLY A 153 -14.64 12.15 -1.05
N ASP A 154 -15.89 11.74 -1.13
CA ASP A 154 -16.65 11.26 0.03
C ASP A 154 -16.51 9.74 0.24
N THR A 155 -16.21 9.01 -0.83
CA THR A 155 -16.16 7.53 -0.81
C THR A 155 -14.82 7.02 -1.32
N VAL A 156 -13.99 6.51 -0.39
CA VAL A 156 -12.66 5.97 -0.68
C VAL A 156 -12.66 4.45 -0.51
N VAL A 157 -12.20 3.74 -1.52
CA VAL A 157 -11.94 2.30 -1.44
C VAL A 157 -10.44 2.06 -1.29
N VAL A 158 -10.06 1.30 -0.28
CA VAL A 158 -8.70 0.78 -0.11
C VAL A 158 -8.67 -0.69 -0.49
N GLN A 159 -7.65 -1.10 -1.25
CA GLN A 159 -7.48 -2.47 -1.71
C GLN A 159 -6.00 -2.83 -1.88
N GLY A 160 -5.72 -4.08 -2.26
CA GLY A 160 -4.38 -4.62 -2.36
C GLY A 160 -3.96 -5.39 -1.12
N GLY A 161 -2.99 -6.31 -1.29
CA GLY A 161 -2.55 -7.23 -0.24
C GLY A 161 -1.99 -6.54 1.02
N THR A 162 -1.46 -5.34 0.87
CA THR A 162 -0.92 -4.57 2.01
C THR A 162 -2.00 -4.14 2.99
N PHE A 163 -3.24 -3.93 2.54
CA PHE A 163 -4.37 -3.58 3.42
C PHE A 163 -4.97 -4.78 4.17
N LEU A 164 -4.52 -6.02 3.89
CA LEU A 164 -4.78 -7.17 4.76
C LEU A 164 -4.03 -7.06 6.11
N ASN A 165 -3.10 -6.12 6.21
CA ASN A 165 -2.45 -5.75 7.45
C ASN A 165 -3.32 -4.73 8.19
N ASP A 166 -3.94 -5.15 9.30
CA ASP A 166 -4.82 -4.31 10.11
C ASP A 166 -4.10 -3.06 10.67
N ALA A 167 -2.79 -3.13 10.91
CA ALA A 167 -2.03 -1.96 11.35
C ALA A 167 -1.85 -0.92 10.24
N VAL A 168 -1.76 -1.33 8.97
CA VAL A 168 -1.79 -0.41 7.82
C VAL A 168 -3.18 0.19 7.67
N LEU A 169 -4.23 -0.63 7.77
CA LEU A 169 -5.62 -0.16 7.69
C LEU A 169 -5.93 0.84 8.81
N ARG A 170 -5.43 0.59 10.03
CA ARG A 170 -5.56 1.52 11.15
C ARG A 170 -4.77 2.83 10.96
N ALA A 171 -3.64 2.78 10.26
CA ALA A 171 -2.80 3.94 9.99
C ALA A 171 -3.37 4.86 8.91
N PHE A 172 -4.24 4.32 8.05
CA PHE A 172 -4.98 5.04 7.03
C PHE A 172 -6.16 5.79 7.62
#